data_ad475a59f7b2889847ff03e239984626
#
_entry.id   ad475a59f7b2889847ff03e239984626
#
_cell.length_a   1.000
_cell.length_b   1.000
_cell.length_c   1.000
_cell.angle_alpha   90.00
_cell.angle_beta   90.00
_cell.angle_gamma   90.00
#
_symmetry.space_group_name_H-M   'P 1'
#
loop_
_entity.id
_entity.type
_entity.pdbx_description
1 polymer ?
#
loop_
_entity_poly.entity_id
_entity_poly.type
_entity_poly.pdbx_seq_one_letter_code
_entity_poly.pdbx_strand_id
1 'polypeptide(L)'
;IRRASGETLDLKAYEADMRHLIDTFIQAEESKRIDPFGDQTLLDIIVKSGIAKAVNNLPQGIKSSTEAVAETIENNVRRKIIKEHLIDPAYFEEMSKLLNEIIKERKAHAVSYEEYLKKIAALAKKVSNPAKDDLPESIRKSNARRALYNNLDGDEELAVIMDEAVKYVK
;
A
#
# COMPACT_ATOMS: atom_id res chain seq x y z
N ILE A 1 -26.16 20.89 -18.83
CA ILE A 1 -27.10 20.82 -19.98
C ILE A 1 -28.50 20.35 -19.54
N ARG A 2 -28.64 19.23 -18.79
CA ARG A 2 -29.94 18.73 -18.30
C ARG A 2 -30.75 19.74 -17.47
N ARG A 3 -30.09 20.56 -16.65
CA ARG A 3 -30.76 21.58 -15.82
C ARG A 3 -31.25 22.79 -16.63
N ALA A 4 -30.69 23.01 -17.81
CA ALA A 4 -31.06 24.12 -18.66
C ALA A 4 -32.27 23.82 -19.55
N SER A 5 -32.50 22.53 -19.91
CA SER A 5 -33.62 22.12 -20.78
C SER A 5 -34.92 21.78 -20.03
N GLY A 6 -34.86 21.59 -18.71
CA GLY A 6 -36.03 21.16 -17.92
C GLY A 6 -36.53 19.75 -18.19
N GLU A 7 -35.91 19.04 -19.12
CA GLU A 7 -36.29 17.65 -19.49
C GLU A 7 -35.59 16.64 -18.55
N THR A 8 -36.38 15.83 -17.88
CA THR A 8 -35.91 14.63 -17.19
C THR A 8 -35.94 13.46 -18.16
N LEU A 9 -34.79 12.96 -18.58
CA LEU A 9 -34.74 11.74 -19.40
C LEU A 9 -35.18 10.56 -18.51
N ASP A 10 -36.37 10.02 -18.83
CA ASP A 10 -36.81 8.77 -18.20
C ASP A 10 -36.13 7.59 -18.89
N LEU A 11 -35.11 7.04 -18.25
CA LEU A 11 -34.34 5.89 -18.75
C LEU A 11 -35.05 4.55 -18.51
N LYS A 12 -36.16 4.52 -17.76
CA LYS A 12 -36.87 3.27 -17.45
C LYS A 12 -37.44 2.58 -18.69
N ALA A 13 -37.87 3.36 -19.70
CA ALA A 13 -38.37 2.82 -20.97
C ALA A 13 -37.29 2.01 -21.70
N TYR A 14 -36.02 2.29 -21.50
CA TYR A 14 -34.88 1.63 -22.17
C TYR A 14 -34.16 0.61 -21.31
N GLU A 15 -34.57 0.44 -20.05
CA GLU A 15 -33.85 -0.43 -19.08
C GLU A 15 -33.81 -1.88 -19.54
N ALA A 16 -34.91 -2.41 -20.11
CA ALA A 16 -34.99 -3.78 -20.61
C ALA A 16 -34.06 -4.01 -21.80
N ASP A 17 -34.04 -3.06 -22.73
CA ASP A 17 -33.23 -3.14 -23.96
C ASP A 17 -31.74 -2.98 -23.61
N MET A 18 -31.41 -2.07 -22.69
CA MET A 18 -30.03 -1.90 -22.21
C MET A 18 -29.53 -3.12 -21.45
N ARG A 19 -30.38 -3.73 -20.62
CA ARG A 19 -30.05 -4.97 -19.94
C ARG A 19 -29.80 -6.11 -20.90
N HIS A 20 -30.67 -6.27 -21.91
CA HIS A 20 -30.51 -7.27 -22.96
C HIS A 20 -29.21 -7.07 -23.75
N LEU A 21 -28.85 -5.83 -24.10
CA LEU A 21 -27.57 -5.51 -24.74
C LEU A 21 -26.38 -5.87 -23.88
N ILE A 22 -26.44 -5.53 -22.60
CA ILE A 22 -25.37 -5.86 -21.61
C ILE A 22 -25.21 -7.38 -21.52
N ASP A 23 -26.30 -8.13 -21.33
CA ASP A 23 -26.29 -9.58 -21.18
C ASP A 23 -25.84 -10.31 -22.46
N THR A 24 -26.12 -9.73 -23.63
CA THR A 24 -25.80 -10.34 -24.93
C THR A 24 -24.35 -10.04 -25.36
N PHE A 25 -23.87 -8.82 -25.14
CA PHE A 25 -22.60 -8.35 -25.69
C PHE A 25 -21.47 -8.18 -24.64
N ILE A 26 -21.81 -8.11 -23.36
CA ILE A 26 -20.82 -8.12 -22.30
C ILE A 26 -20.73 -9.53 -21.72
N GLN A 27 -19.93 -10.37 -22.32
CA GLN A 27 -19.52 -11.63 -21.71
C GLN A 27 -18.41 -11.29 -20.70
N ALA A 28 -18.76 -11.29 -19.42
CA ALA A 28 -17.75 -11.32 -18.39
C ALA A 28 -17.09 -12.71 -18.41
N GLU A 29 -15.87 -12.79 -18.91
CA GLU A 29 -15.04 -13.96 -18.65
C GLU A 29 -14.90 -14.10 -17.13
N GLU A 30 -14.88 -15.36 -16.63
CA GLU A 30 -14.56 -15.62 -15.23
C GLU A 30 -13.32 -14.85 -14.85
N SER A 31 -13.38 -14.09 -13.75
CA SER A 31 -12.28 -13.29 -13.29
C SER A 31 -11.09 -14.22 -12.99
N LYS A 32 -10.18 -14.34 -13.94
CA LYS A 32 -8.88 -15.00 -13.72
C LYS A 32 -8.08 -14.13 -12.81
N ARG A 33 -7.75 -14.64 -11.63
CA ARG A 33 -6.81 -14.00 -10.74
C ARG A 33 -5.45 -14.00 -11.42
N ILE A 34 -5.13 -12.92 -12.12
CA ILE A 34 -3.80 -12.67 -12.68
C ILE A 34 -2.94 -12.18 -11.53
N ASP A 35 -2.54 -13.12 -10.68
CA ASP A 35 -1.56 -12.87 -9.64
C ASP A 35 -0.23 -13.47 -10.10
N PRO A 36 0.68 -12.65 -10.65
CA PRO A 36 1.97 -13.13 -11.13
C PRO A 36 2.88 -13.60 -9.99
N PHE A 37 2.46 -13.43 -8.74
CA PHE A 37 3.28 -13.69 -7.55
C PHE A 37 2.75 -14.88 -6.72
N GLY A 38 1.62 -15.51 -7.11
CA GLY A 38 0.97 -16.56 -6.34
C GLY A 38 0.48 -16.04 -4.99
N ASP A 39 0.87 -16.71 -3.90
CA ASP A 39 0.52 -16.30 -2.53
C ASP A 39 1.43 -15.20 -1.96
N GLN A 40 2.47 -14.78 -2.69
CA GLN A 40 3.41 -13.76 -2.24
C GLN A 40 3.02 -12.38 -2.79
N THR A 41 3.11 -11.35 -1.96
CA THR A 41 2.95 -9.98 -2.43
C THR A 41 4.23 -9.47 -3.11
N LEU A 42 4.09 -8.44 -3.97
CA LEU A 42 5.26 -7.78 -4.58
C LEU A 42 6.25 -7.30 -3.50
N LEU A 43 5.74 -6.81 -2.38
CA LEU A 43 6.56 -6.37 -1.25
C LEU A 43 7.33 -7.53 -0.60
N ASP A 44 6.71 -8.70 -0.46
CA ASP A 44 7.39 -9.89 0.08
C ASP A 44 8.57 -10.30 -0.81
N ILE A 45 8.40 -10.21 -2.13
CA ILE A 45 9.49 -10.50 -3.08
C ILE A 45 10.61 -9.44 -2.98
N ILE A 46 10.26 -8.16 -2.87
CA ILE A 46 11.25 -7.09 -2.67
C ILE A 46 12.05 -7.33 -1.39
N VAL A 47 11.39 -7.70 -0.30
CA VAL A 47 12.04 -7.93 1.00
C VAL A 47 12.92 -9.17 0.99
N LYS A 48 12.41 -10.30 0.45
CA LYS A 48 13.10 -11.60 0.47
C LYS A 48 14.15 -11.76 -0.61
N SER A 49 13.88 -11.26 -1.80
CA SER A 49 14.67 -11.56 -3.00
C SER A 49 15.29 -10.32 -3.67
N GLY A 50 14.95 -9.13 -3.17
CA GLY A 50 15.42 -7.85 -3.71
C GLY A 50 14.55 -7.30 -4.84
N ILE A 51 14.70 -5.99 -5.07
CA ILE A 51 13.87 -5.24 -6.00
C ILE A 51 14.05 -5.65 -7.46
N ALA A 52 15.26 -6.01 -7.86
CA ALA A 52 15.55 -6.45 -9.23
C ALA A 52 14.75 -7.72 -9.59
N LYS A 53 14.69 -8.69 -8.68
CA LYS A 53 13.91 -9.92 -8.89
C LYS A 53 12.42 -9.63 -8.87
N ALA A 54 11.96 -8.73 -8.02
CA ALA A 54 10.57 -8.30 -7.97
C ALA A 54 10.13 -7.64 -9.29
N VAL A 55 10.95 -6.75 -9.85
CA VAL A 55 10.72 -6.11 -11.16
C VAL A 55 10.69 -7.14 -12.29
N ASN A 56 11.61 -8.12 -12.28
CA ASN A 56 11.65 -9.16 -13.30
C ASN A 56 10.40 -10.07 -13.30
N ASN A 57 9.72 -10.19 -12.18
CA ASN A 57 8.50 -11.00 -12.04
C ASN A 57 7.23 -10.22 -12.44
N LEU A 58 7.31 -8.92 -12.70
CA LEU A 58 6.18 -8.14 -13.17
C LEU A 58 5.74 -8.60 -14.58
N PRO A 59 4.45 -8.45 -14.92
CA PRO A 59 3.95 -8.71 -16.28
C PRO A 59 4.69 -7.88 -17.32
N GLN A 60 4.86 -8.43 -18.53
CA GLN A 60 5.61 -7.77 -19.60
C GLN A 60 5.08 -6.37 -19.94
N GLY A 61 3.75 -6.17 -19.91
CA GLY A 61 3.14 -4.87 -20.16
C GLY A 61 3.54 -3.79 -19.15
N ILE A 62 3.85 -4.17 -17.90
CA ILE A 62 4.34 -3.25 -16.87
C ILE A 62 5.85 -3.04 -17.01
N LYS A 63 6.60 -4.12 -17.25
CA LYS A 63 8.08 -4.06 -17.37
C LYS A 63 8.56 -3.18 -18.53
N SER A 64 7.76 -2.99 -19.55
CA SER A 64 8.11 -2.17 -20.72
C SER A 64 8.28 -0.68 -20.41
N SER A 65 7.79 -0.21 -19.26
CA SER A 65 7.86 1.18 -18.84
C SER A 65 8.42 1.30 -17.42
N THR A 66 9.51 2.04 -17.26
CA THR A 66 10.09 2.35 -15.95
C THR A 66 9.11 3.10 -15.06
N GLU A 67 8.27 3.95 -15.65
CA GLU A 67 7.20 4.67 -14.97
C GLU A 67 6.13 3.71 -14.43
N ALA A 68 5.64 2.77 -15.26
CA ALA A 68 4.65 1.78 -14.83
C ALA A 68 5.19 0.84 -13.73
N VAL A 69 6.48 0.48 -13.80
CA VAL A 69 7.13 -0.28 -12.73
C VAL A 69 7.17 0.52 -11.44
N ALA A 70 7.58 1.79 -11.51
CA ALA A 70 7.65 2.67 -10.34
C ALA A 70 6.28 2.83 -9.69
N GLU A 71 5.26 3.19 -10.46
CA GLU A 71 3.89 3.34 -9.96
C GLU A 71 3.32 2.05 -9.35
N THR A 72 3.64 0.91 -9.94
CA THR A 72 3.22 -0.39 -9.40
C THR A 72 3.82 -0.63 -8.02
N ILE A 73 5.11 -0.36 -7.83
CA ILE A 73 5.79 -0.51 -6.54
C ILE A 73 5.23 0.50 -5.53
N GLU A 74 5.12 1.77 -5.91
CA GLU A 74 4.58 2.85 -5.07
C GLU A 74 3.17 2.52 -4.56
N ASN A 75 2.30 2.05 -5.45
CA ASN A 75 0.94 1.67 -5.09
C ASN A 75 0.89 0.47 -4.13
N ASN A 76 1.78 -0.51 -4.28
CA ASN A 76 1.85 -1.63 -3.36
C ASN A 76 2.36 -1.21 -1.97
N VAL A 77 3.38 -0.34 -1.90
CA VAL A 77 3.86 0.24 -0.64
C VAL A 77 2.76 1.05 0.03
N ARG A 78 2.08 1.93 -0.72
CA ARG A 78 0.97 2.75 -0.21
C ARG A 78 -0.17 1.90 0.32
N ARG A 79 -0.57 0.84 -0.39
CA ARG A 79 -1.62 -0.08 0.06
C ARG A 79 -1.25 -0.75 1.38
N LYS A 80 -0.01 -1.16 1.56
CA LYS A 80 0.48 -1.74 2.81
C LYS A 80 0.44 -0.73 3.96
N ILE A 81 0.90 0.50 3.72
CA ILE A 81 0.83 1.60 4.69
C ILE A 81 -0.62 1.84 5.15
N ILE A 82 -1.55 1.98 4.21
CA ILE A 82 -2.97 2.22 4.52
C ILE A 82 -3.56 1.06 5.34
N LYS A 83 -3.26 -0.18 4.95
CA LYS A 83 -3.76 -1.37 5.64
C LYS A 83 -3.28 -1.47 7.09
N GLU A 84 -2.05 -1.12 7.34
CA GLU A 84 -1.42 -1.25 8.66
C GLU A 84 -1.53 0.02 9.52
N HIS A 85 -2.00 1.13 8.93
CA HIS A 85 -2.07 2.44 9.60
C HIS A 85 -2.85 2.39 10.93
N LEU A 86 -3.93 1.62 11.01
CA LEU A 86 -4.72 1.50 12.23
C LEU A 86 -3.98 0.75 13.37
N ILE A 87 -2.94 -0.01 13.05
CA ILE A 87 -2.15 -0.75 14.03
C ILE A 87 -1.13 0.16 14.71
N ASP A 88 -0.50 1.07 13.95
CA ASP A 88 0.54 1.97 14.43
C ASP A 88 0.48 3.29 13.63
N PRO A 89 -0.47 4.19 13.95
CA PRO A 89 -0.71 5.40 13.17
C PRO A 89 0.53 6.29 13.04
N ALA A 90 1.28 6.53 14.13
CA ALA A 90 2.44 7.41 14.12
C ALA A 90 3.54 6.88 13.17
N TYR A 91 3.86 5.60 13.26
CA TYR A 91 4.87 4.97 12.41
C TYR A 91 4.46 5.01 10.93
N PHE A 92 3.22 4.61 10.60
CA PHE A 92 2.78 4.54 9.21
C PHE A 92 2.49 5.91 8.60
N GLU A 93 2.21 6.93 9.41
CA GLU A 93 2.17 8.31 8.93
C GLU A 93 3.56 8.80 8.49
N GLU A 94 4.62 8.49 9.26
CA GLU A 94 6.00 8.77 8.88
C GLU A 94 6.38 8.03 7.58
N MET A 95 6.04 6.75 7.46
CA MET A 95 6.29 5.98 6.23
C MET A 95 5.55 6.57 5.02
N SER A 96 4.35 7.12 5.23
CA SER A 96 3.59 7.80 4.18
C SER A 96 4.27 9.09 3.72
N LYS A 97 4.82 9.88 4.65
CA LYS A 97 5.60 11.09 4.34
C LYS A 97 6.85 10.74 3.52
N LEU A 98 7.61 9.74 3.96
CA LEU A 98 8.80 9.25 3.24
C LEU A 98 8.46 8.73 1.83
N LEU A 99 7.36 8.01 1.68
CA LEU A 99 6.89 7.56 0.36
C LEU A 99 6.61 8.74 -0.57
N ASN A 100 5.91 9.75 -0.07
CA ASN A 100 5.56 10.93 -0.86
C ASN A 100 6.81 11.74 -1.26
N GLU A 101 7.83 11.82 -0.40
CA GLU A 101 9.13 12.43 -0.72
C GLU A 101 9.85 11.69 -1.84
N ILE A 102 9.95 10.36 -1.75
CA ILE A 102 10.56 9.52 -2.79
C ILE A 102 9.84 9.69 -4.13
N ILE A 103 8.50 9.72 -4.12
CA ILE A 103 7.69 9.94 -5.33
C ILE A 103 7.95 11.33 -5.92
N LYS A 104 8.02 12.36 -5.06
CA LYS A 104 8.28 13.74 -5.48
C LYS A 104 9.65 13.87 -6.12
N GLU A 105 10.69 13.29 -5.51
CA GLU A 105 12.06 13.29 -6.07
C GLU A 105 12.12 12.60 -7.43
N ARG A 106 11.46 11.45 -7.58
CA ARG A 106 11.38 10.72 -8.86
C ARG A 106 10.68 11.56 -9.92
N LYS A 107 9.51 12.11 -9.62
CA LYS A 107 8.73 12.93 -10.57
C LYS A 107 9.43 14.23 -10.96
N ALA A 108 10.23 14.78 -10.07
CA ALA A 108 11.06 15.96 -10.35
C ALA A 108 12.37 15.61 -11.08
N HIS A 109 12.62 14.34 -11.41
CA HIS A 109 13.89 13.85 -11.96
C HIS A 109 15.12 14.26 -11.14
N ALA A 110 14.93 14.40 -9.81
CA ALA A 110 15.99 14.81 -8.89
C ALA A 110 16.95 13.68 -8.52
N VAL A 111 16.55 12.43 -8.80
CA VAL A 111 17.32 11.21 -8.54
C VAL A 111 17.35 10.31 -9.76
N SER A 112 18.41 9.52 -9.91
CA SER A 112 18.48 8.49 -10.94
C SER A 112 17.47 7.36 -10.66
N TYR A 113 17.08 6.61 -11.71
CA TYR A 113 16.17 5.49 -11.53
C TYR A 113 16.73 4.41 -10.60
N GLU A 114 18.03 4.15 -10.66
CA GLU A 114 18.68 3.20 -9.75
C GLU A 114 18.65 3.65 -8.29
N GLU A 115 18.87 4.94 -8.06
CA GLU A 115 18.81 5.54 -6.73
C GLU A 115 17.39 5.52 -6.19
N TYR A 116 16.41 5.83 -7.02
CA TYR A 116 14.99 5.69 -6.68
C TYR A 116 14.67 4.24 -6.27
N LEU A 117 15.10 3.23 -7.06
CA LEU A 117 14.86 1.83 -6.72
C LEU A 117 15.49 1.43 -5.38
N LYS A 118 16.66 1.96 -5.05
CA LYS A 118 17.28 1.74 -3.72
C LYS A 118 16.45 2.34 -2.60
N LYS A 119 16.01 3.59 -2.76
CA LYS A 119 15.19 4.30 -1.75
C LYS A 119 13.85 3.58 -1.51
N ILE A 120 13.13 3.25 -2.59
CA ILE A 120 11.82 2.60 -2.46
C ILE A 120 11.95 1.16 -1.91
N ALA A 121 13.02 0.43 -2.23
CA ALA A 121 13.27 -0.88 -1.65
C ALA A 121 13.58 -0.82 -0.15
N ALA A 122 14.33 0.19 0.28
CA ALA A 122 14.59 0.43 1.71
C ALA A 122 13.29 0.76 2.45
N LEU A 123 12.44 1.62 1.87
CA LEU A 123 11.13 1.93 2.44
C LEU A 123 10.22 0.70 2.48
N ALA A 124 10.17 -0.11 1.42
CA ALA A 124 9.39 -1.35 1.39
C ALA A 124 9.79 -2.32 2.50
N LYS A 125 11.09 -2.43 2.80
CA LYS A 125 11.58 -3.22 3.92
C LYS A 125 11.12 -2.68 5.27
N LYS A 126 11.19 -1.37 5.50
CA LYS A 126 10.68 -0.72 6.72
C LYS A 126 9.19 -0.96 6.90
N VAL A 127 8.40 -0.74 5.86
CA VAL A 127 6.93 -0.93 5.88
C VAL A 127 6.54 -2.40 6.11
N SER A 128 7.31 -3.34 5.58
CA SER A 128 7.03 -4.78 5.75
C SER A 128 7.50 -5.33 7.09
N ASN A 129 8.59 -4.80 7.61
CA ASN A 129 9.19 -5.19 8.89
C ASN A 129 9.42 -3.93 9.72
N PRO A 130 8.36 -3.38 10.35
CA PRO A 130 8.49 -2.21 11.21
C PRO A 130 9.58 -2.45 12.27
N ALA A 131 10.53 -1.55 12.32
CA ALA A 131 11.85 -1.67 12.90
C ALA A 131 11.96 -2.48 14.20
N LYS A 132 12.86 -3.45 14.17
CA LYS A 132 13.23 -4.21 15.36
C LYS A 132 14.54 -3.74 15.99
N ASP A 133 15.35 -3.01 15.22
CA ASP A 133 16.78 -2.86 15.59
C ASP A 133 17.07 -1.62 16.43
N ASP A 134 16.25 -0.57 16.34
CA ASP A 134 16.46 0.70 17.04
C ASP A 134 15.58 0.89 18.29
N LEU A 135 14.76 -0.12 18.64
CA LEU A 135 13.83 -0.02 19.77
C LEU A 135 14.39 -0.73 21.02
N PRO A 136 14.08 -0.22 22.24
CA PRO A 136 14.39 -0.90 23.48
C PRO A 136 13.87 -2.35 23.50
N GLU A 137 14.57 -3.23 24.18
CA GLU A 137 14.21 -4.66 24.24
C GLU A 137 12.83 -4.89 24.85
N SER A 138 12.44 -4.10 25.84
CA SER A 138 11.12 -4.09 26.46
C SER A 138 9.99 -3.84 25.45
N ILE A 139 10.25 -2.93 24.49
CA ILE A 139 9.30 -2.50 23.47
C ILE A 139 9.20 -3.53 22.33
N ARG A 140 10.31 -4.18 21.97
CA ARG A 140 10.33 -5.23 20.93
C ARG A 140 9.46 -6.44 21.23
N LYS A 141 9.08 -6.66 22.49
CA LYS A 141 8.34 -7.84 22.95
C LYS A 141 6.95 -7.97 22.35
N SER A 142 6.27 -6.86 21.99
CA SER A 142 4.95 -6.92 21.36
C SER A 142 4.71 -5.77 20.38
N ASN A 143 3.87 -6.04 19.38
CA ASN A 143 3.44 -5.02 18.43
C ASN A 143 2.64 -3.91 19.13
N ALA A 144 1.88 -4.24 20.17
CA ALA A 144 1.11 -3.28 20.95
C ALA A 144 2.04 -2.30 21.68
N ARG A 145 3.09 -2.80 22.36
CA ARG A 145 4.09 -1.93 23.02
C ARG A 145 4.77 -1.00 22.04
N ARG A 146 5.13 -1.50 20.84
CA ARG A 146 5.74 -0.68 19.81
C ARG A 146 4.80 0.42 19.35
N ALA A 147 3.54 0.09 19.06
CA ALA A 147 2.55 1.08 18.67
C ALA A 147 2.34 2.14 19.76
N LEU A 148 2.23 1.73 21.02
CA LEU A 148 2.14 2.65 22.15
C LEU A 148 3.37 3.55 22.22
N TYR A 149 4.57 2.99 22.16
CA TYR A 149 5.83 3.73 22.18
C TYR A 149 5.90 4.79 21.07
N ASN A 150 5.56 4.41 19.83
CA ASN A 150 5.57 5.34 18.69
C ASN A 150 4.53 6.46 18.81
N ASN A 151 3.39 6.18 19.45
CA ASN A 151 2.30 7.15 19.63
C ASN A 151 2.40 7.95 20.94
N LEU A 152 3.35 7.63 21.79
CA LEU A 152 3.64 8.30 23.06
C LEU A 152 5.01 9.00 23.03
N ASP A 153 5.41 9.51 21.89
CA ASP A 153 6.66 10.26 21.67
C ASP A 153 7.94 9.53 22.17
N GLY A 154 7.91 8.20 22.16
CA GLY A 154 9.05 7.38 22.57
C GLY A 154 9.18 7.17 24.09
N ASP A 155 8.10 7.35 24.85
CA ASP A 155 8.08 7.07 26.28
C ASP A 155 7.97 5.55 26.55
N GLU A 156 9.11 4.94 26.89
CA GLU A 156 9.23 3.50 27.13
C GLU A 156 8.45 3.06 28.36
N GLU A 157 8.54 3.80 29.45
CA GLU A 157 7.93 3.45 30.72
C GLU A 157 6.40 3.48 30.60
N LEU A 158 5.88 4.55 30.03
CA LEU A 158 4.44 4.71 29.80
C LEU A 158 3.89 3.65 28.85
N ALA A 159 4.61 3.33 27.77
CA ALA A 159 4.19 2.29 26.83
C ALA A 159 4.11 0.89 27.48
N VAL A 160 5.05 0.56 28.36
CA VAL A 160 5.04 -0.71 29.10
C VAL A 160 3.87 -0.76 30.10
N ILE A 161 3.68 0.30 30.88
CA ILE A 161 2.60 0.39 31.89
C ILE A 161 1.24 0.28 31.19
N MET A 162 1.02 0.98 30.10
CA MET A 162 -0.25 0.93 29.35
C MET A 162 -0.52 -0.45 28.75
N ASP A 163 0.48 -1.13 28.16
CA ASP A 163 0.33 -2.48 27.63
C ASP A 163 -0.04 -3.48 28.74
N GLU A 164 0.58 -3.34 29.91
CA GLU A 164 0.26 -4.16 31.06
C GLU A 164 -1.14 -3.89 31.62
N ALA A 165 -1.51 -2.63 31.78
CA ALA A 165 -2.84 -2.25 32.24
C ALA A 165 -3.96 -2.81 31.34
N VAL A 166 -3.82 -2.76 30.01
CA VAL A 166 -4.79 -3.32 29.08
C VAL A 166 -4.92 -4.86 29.21
N LYS A 167 -3.84 -5.56 29.56
CA LYS A 167 -3.87 -7.01 29.79
C LYS A 167 -4.62 -7.42 31.07
N TYR A 168 -4.61 -6.54 32.06
CA TYR A 168 -5.33 -6.80 33.33
C TYR A 168 -6.84 -6.57 33.23
N VAL A 169 -7.30 -5.80 32.23
CA VAL A 169 -8.73 -5.49 32.06
C VAL A 169 -9.49 -6.56 31.26
N LYS A 170 -8.79 -7.52 30.69
CA LYS A 170 -9.38 -8.71 30.03
C LYS A 170 -9.55 -9.88 31.00
#